data_e2179667a9f2ec0b910e42894895c2b9
#
_entry.id   e2179667a9f2ec0b910e42894895c2b9
#
_cell.length_a   1.000
_cell.length_b   1.000
_cell.length_c   1.000
_cell.angle_alpha   90.00
_cell.angle_beta   90.00
_cell.angle_gamma   90.00
#
_symmetry.space_group_name_H-M   'P 1'
#
loop_
_entity.id
_entity.type
_entity.pdbx_description
1 polymer ?
#
loop_
_entity_poly.entity_id
_entity_poly.type
_entity_poly.pdbx_seq_one_letter_code
_entity_poly.pdbx_strand_id
1 'polypeptide(L)'
;MALMRHLSDRYEVSITAAILKWLGITDKRAMIVVSKDGFIDWAWGSKRLFKSGIYYRARQQTVPLPELSLAARRDPSIDAEIGFVHPKGVWVGNEEVNEMTVFAGKSDMAITLLLYPNNGANYLRLMPDGDEEDTLDRYDQFQRHA
;
A
#
# COMPACT_ATOMS: atom_id res chain seq x y z
N MET A 1 -3.81 -4.37 -20.57
CA MET A 1 -4.19 -3.02 -20.14
C MET A 1 -3.20 -1.93 -20.51
N ALA A 2 -2.61 -2.07 -21.68
CA ALA A 2 -1.66 -1.08 -22.18
C ALA A 2 -2.28 0.32 -22.33
N LEU A 3 -3.57 0.39 -22.60
CA LEU A 3 -4.31 1.65 -22.72
C LEU A 3 -4.33 2.44 -21.41
N MET A 4 -4.35 1.75 -20.28
CA MET A 4 -4.41 2.41 -18.97
C MET A 4 -3.09 3.09 -18.59
N ARG A 5 -1.99 2.64 -19.16
CA ARG A 5 -0.66 3.22 -18.89
C ARG A 5 -0.47 4.61 -19.49
N HIS A 6 -1.28 4.95 -20.47
CA HIS A 6 -1.18 6.23 -21.17
C HIS A 6 -2.28 7.20 -20.79
N LEU A 7 -3.06 6.85 -19.76
CA LEU A 7 -4.11 7.70 -19.30
C LEU A 7 -3.55 8.91 -18.55
N SER A 8 -4.26 10.00 -18.65
CA SER A 8 -3.89 11.28 -18.10
C SER A 8 -3.79 11.28 -16.57
N ASP A 9 -3.29 12.36 -16.01
CA ASP A 9 -3.27 12.61 -14.56
C ASP A 9 -4.65 12.39 -13.92
N ARG A 10 -5.72 12.61 -14.68
CA ARG A 10 -7.08 12.39 -14.23
C ARG A 10 -7.36 10.93 -13.85
N TYR A 11 -6.81 9.96 -14.62
CA TYR A 11 -6.97 8.55 -14.30
C TYR A 11 -6.22 8.19 -13.02
N GLU A 12 -5.00 8.72 -12.84
CA GLU A 12 -4.22 8.49 -11.62
C GLU A 12 -4.96 8.98 -10.38
N VAL A 13 -5.55 10.17 -10.45
CA VAL A 13 -6.35 10.71 -9.37
C VAL A 13 -7.58 9.83 -9.10
N SER A 14 -8.23 9.35 -10.17
CA SER A 14 -9.43 8.52 -10.03
C SER A 14 -9.14 7.17 -9.39
N ILE A 15 -8.06 6.48 -9.81
CA ILE A 15 -7.74 5.18 -9.25
C ILE A 15 -7.27 5.32 -7.80
N THR A 16 -6.50 6.36 -7.51
CA THR A 16 -6.06 6.64 -6.14
C THR A 16 -7.25 6.90 -5.23
N ALA A 17 -8.18 7.73 -5.67
CA ALA A 17 -9.39 8.04 -4.91
C ALA A 17 -10.25 6.81 -4.68
N ALA A 18 -10.40 5.96 -5.70
CA ALA A 18 -11.17 4.73 -5.57
C ALA A 18 -10.54 3.75 -4.56
N ILE A 19 -9.21 3.60 -4.61
CA ILE A 19 -8.51 2.74 -3.66
C ILE A 19 -8.64 3.28 -2.24
N LEU A 20 -8.45 4.58 -2.05
CA LEU A 20 -8.58 5.20 -0.72
C LEU A 20 -9.98 5.02 -0.15
N LYS A 21 -11.00 5.17 -0.97
CA LYS A 21 -12.39 4.95 -0.56
C LYS A 21 -12.61 3.50 -0.13
N TRP A 22 -12.10 2.55 -0.91
CA TRP A 22 -12.20 1.14 -0.59
C TRP A 22 -11.45 0.81 0.69
N LEU A 23 -10.25 1.35 0.89
CA LEU A 23 -9.47 1.15 2.12
C LEU A 23 -10.22 1.64 3.36
N GLY A 24 -11.05 2.67 3.21
CA GLY A 24 -11.83 3.22 4.30
C GLY A 24 -12.99 2.33 4.76
N ILE A 25 -13.42 1.38 3.92
CA ILE A 25 -14.58 0.54 4.23
C ILE A 25 -14.26 -0.97 4.24
N THR A 26 -13.08 -1.38 3.75
CA THR A 26 -12.74 -2.79 3.69
C THR A 26 -12.39 -3.36 5.06
N ASP A 27 -12.70 -4.65 5.25
CA ASP A 27 -12.23 -5.41 6.41
C ASP A 27 -10.92 -6.17 6.12
N LYS A 28 -10.37 -5.99 4.93
CA LYS A 28 -9.11 -6.64 4.53
C LYS A 28 -7.91 -5.82 5.01
N ARG A 29 -6.77 -6.49 5.14
CA ARG A 29 -5.51 -5.85 5.49
C ARG A 29 -4.83 -5.44 4.19
N ALA A 30 -4.90 -4.15 3.86
CA ALA A 30 -4.45 -3.65 2.57
C ALA A 30 -3.84 -2.26 2.71
N MET A 31 -2.98 -1.89 1.74
CA MET A 31 -2.29 -0.60 1.73
C MET A 31 -2.13 -0.10 0.31
N ILE A 32 -2.30 1.21 0.13
CA ILE A 32 -1.87 1.89 -1.08
C ILE A 32 -0.49 2.50 -0.84
N VAL A 33 0.40 2.36 -1.81
CA VAL A 33 1.73 3.00 -1.79
C VAL A 33 1.86 3.79 -3.08
N VAL A 34 2.08 5.09 -2.95
CA VAL A 34 2.38 5.95 -4.10
C VAL A 34 3.87 6.28 -4.04
N SER A 35 4.57 5.94 -5.11
CA SER A 35 6.01 6.12 -5.19
C SER A 35 6.39 7.01 -6.37
N LYS A 36 7.55 7.64 -6.25
CA LYS A 36 8.09 8.50 -7.28
C LYS A 36 9.62 8.40 -7.26
N ASP A 37 10.20 8.22 -8.44
CA ASP A 37 11.67 8.14 -8.61
C ASP A 37 12.32 7.08 -7.70
N GLY A 38 11.63 5.96 -7.46
CA GLY A 38 12.16 4.87 -6.65
C GLY A 38 11.99 5.02 -5.15
N PHE A 39 11.29 6.06 -4.70
CA PHE A 39 11.04 6.31 -3.27
C PHE A 39 9.56 6.38 -2.99
N ILE A 40 9.18 5.97 -1.79
CA ILE A 40 7.80 6.07 -1.35
C ILE A 40 7.50 7.53 -1.02
N ASP A 41 6.54 8.10 -1.77
CA ASP A 41 6.07 9.46 -1.54
C ASP A 41 5.09 9.49 -0.37
N TRP A 42 4.11 8.59 -0.40
CA TRP A 42 3.19 8.40 0.71
C TRP A 42 2.57 7.00 0.63
N ALA A 43 2.06 6.55 1.78
CA ALA A 43 1.39 5.26 1.89
C ALA A 43 0.21 5.38 2.87
N TRP A 44 -0.82 4.58 2.64
CA TRP A 44 -2.02 4.60 3.47
C TRP A 44 -2.60 3.19 3.56
N GLY A 45 -2.85 2.73 4.78
CA GLY A 45 -3.37 1.41 5.02
C GLY A 45 -4.82 1.40 5.49
N SER A 46 -5.46 0.23 5.34
CA SER A 46 -6.76 -0.01 5.95
C SER A 46 -6.63 -0.01 7.48
N LYS A 47 -7.75 0.16 8.17
CA LYS A 47 -7.74 0.13 9.65
C LYS A 47 -7.16 -1.16 10.20
N ARG A 48 -7.53 -2.30 9.60
CA ARG A 48 -7.03 -3.59 10.05
C ARG A 48 -5.53 -3.73 9.88
N LEU A 49 -4.99 -3.22 8.79
CA LEU A 49 -3.55 -3.25 8.58
C LEU A 49 -2.84 -2.33 9.58
N PHE A 50 -3.34 -1.13 9.76
CA PHE A 50 -2.78 -0.19 10.74
C PHE A 50 -2.80 -0.75 12.15
N LYS A 51 -3.90 -1.39 12.55
CA LYS A 51 -4.02 -2.04 13.84
C LYS A 51 -3.04 -3.19 14.03
N SER A 52 -2.60 -3.81 12.92
CA SER A 52 -1.55 -4.83 12.96
C SER A 52 -0.15 -4.25 13.16
N GLY A 53 -0.02 -2.92 13.21
CA GLY A 53 1.26 -2.24 13.36
C GLY A 53 2.03 -2.07 12.06
N ILE A 54 1.39 -2.27 10.92
CA ILE A 54 2.04 -2.23 9.61
C ILE A 54 1.70 -0.92 8.92
N TYR A 55 2.70 -0.04 8.77
CA TYR A 55 2.57 1.23 8.07
C TYR A 55 3.95 1.78 7.73
N TYR A 56 4.00 2.74 6.80
CA TYR A 56 5.22 3.47 6.46
C TYR A 56 5.19 4.88 7.04
N ARG A 57 6.35 5.36 7.48
CA ARG A 57 6.52 6.74 7.96
C ARG A 57 7.24 7.58 6.91
N ALA A 58 6.71 7.56 5.68
CA ALA A 58 7.36 8.20 4.54
C ALA A 58 7.50 9.72 4.69
N ARG A 59 6.64 10.34 5.47
CA ARG A 59 6.72 11.79 5.73
C ARG A 59 7.82 12.17 6.72
N GLN A 60 8.22 11.24 7.57
CA GLN A 60 9.22 11.49 8.60
C GLN A 60 10.62 11.13 8.13
N GLN A 61 10.72 10.27 7.13
CA GLN A 61 12.01 9.82 6.60
C GLN A 61 11.84 9.36 5.17
N THR A 62 12.93 9.44 4.40
CA THR A 62 12.95 8.93 3.02
C THR A 62 12.95 7.41 3.05
N VAL A 63 11.97 6.79 2.39
CA VAL A 63 11.84 5.34 2.33
C VAL A 63 11.97 4.90 0.87
N PRO A 64 13.02 4.14 0.53
CA PRO A 64 13.14 3.62 -0.84
C PRO A 64 12.15 2.47 -1.05
N LEU A 65 11.75 2.28 -2.31
CA LEU A 65 10.97 1.11 -2.69
C LEU A 65 11.81 -0.16 -2.45
N PRO A 66 11.19 -1.27 -2.01
CA PRO A 66 11.90 -2.53 -1.94
C PRO A 66 12.45 -2.91 -3.31
N GLU A 67 13.70 -3.36 -3.38
CA GLU A 67 14.36 -3.68 -4.65
C GLU A 67 13.61 -4.75 -5.45
N LEU A 68 12.99 -5.70 -4.76
CA LEU A 68 12.27 -6.79 -5.40
C LEU A 68 10.81 -6.46 -5.71
N SER A 69 10.34 -5.26 -5.36
CA SER A 69 8.96 -4.85 -5.66
C SER A 69 8.76 -4.68 -7.16
N LEU A 70 7.54 -4.92 -7.63
CA LEU A 70 7.19 -4.66 -9.02
C LEU A 70 7.32 -3.17 -9.33
N ALA A 71 6.98 -2.32 -8.38
CA ALA A 71 7.07 -0.87 -8.54
C ALA A 71 8.51 -0.40 -8.78
N ALA A 72 9.50 -1.02 -8.13
CA ALA A 72 10.91 -0.67 -8.31
C ALA A 72 11.50 -1.26 -9.59
N ARG A 73 11.11 -2.48 -9.91
CA ARG A 73 11.71 -3.22 -11.03
C ARG A 73 11.27 -2.71 -12.39
N ARG A 74 10.05 -2.26 -12.52
CA ARG A 74 9.45 -1.77 -13.79
C ARG A 74 9.74 -2.68 -14.97
N ASP A 75 9.67 -4.01 -14.74
CA ASP A 75 9.99 -5.01 -15.75
C ASP A 75 8.83 -5.14 -16.74
N PRO A 76 9.04 -4.84 -18.03
CA PRO A 76 7.96 -4.91 -19.01
C PRO A 76 7.49 -6.33 -19.31
N SER A 77 8.25 -7.35 -18.94
CA SER A 77 7.87 -8.74 -19.13
C SER A 77 6.87 -9.22 -18.07
N ILE A 78 6.67 -8.45 -16.99
CA ILE A 78 5.76 -8.79 -15.90
C ILE A 78 4.53 -7.88 -15.99
N ASP A 79 3.34 -8.49 -15.96
CA ASP A 79 2.11 -7.72 -15.86
C ASP A 79 1.85 -7.37 -14.39
N ALA A 80 2.31 -6.19 -14.00
CA ALA A 80 2.22 -5.74 -12.62
C ALA A 80 0.78 -5.50 -12.15
N GLU A 81 -0.16 -5.30 -13.08
CA GLU A 81 -1.56 -5.06 -12.75
C GLU A 81 -2.30 -6.33 -12.31
N ILE A 82 -1.83 -7.50 -12.73
CA ILE A 82 -2.47 -8.78 -12.37
C ILE A 82 -2.21 -9.13 -10.91
N GLY A 83 -1.04 -8.79 -10.40
CA GLY A 83 -0.65 -9.10 -9.05
C GLY A 83 0.46 -10.15 -8.98
N PHE A 84 1.28 -10.03 -7.96
CA PHE A 84 2.40 -10.94 -7.71
C PHE A 84 2.55 -11.11 -6.20
N VAL A 85 2.60 -12.35 -5.74
CA VAL A 85 2.75 -12.65 -4.32
C VAL A 85 4.23 -12.70 -3.97
N HIS A 86 4.65 -11.76 -3.15
CA HIS A 86 6.02 -11.69 -2.65
C HIS A 86 6.18 -12.49 -1.36
N PRO A 87 7.36 -13.10 -1.13
CA PRO A 87 7.64 -13.73 0.15
C PRO A 87 7.85 -12.68 1.24
N LYS A 88 7.94 -13.17 2.48
CA LYS A 88 8.28 -12.31 3.62
C LYS A 88 9.57 -11.56 3.38
N GLY A 89 9.64 -10.32 3.87
CA GLY A 89 10.85 -9.52 3.84
C GLY A 89 10.96 -8.56 2.66
N VAL A 90 10.05 -8.62 1.68
CA VAL A 90 10.05 -7.65 0.56
C VAL A 90 9.36 -6.37 0.98
N TRP A 91 8.12 -6.46 1.44
CA TRP A 91 7.36 -5.31 1.90
C TRP A 91 7.30 -5.26 3.43
N VAL A 92 6.92 -4.11 3.95
CA VAL A 92 6.80 -3.89 5.40
C VAL A 92 5.86 -4.91 6.04
N GLY A 93 6.15 -5.34 7.26
CA GLY A 93 5.30 -6.23 8.04
C GLY A 93 5.75 -7.68 8.12
N ASN A 94 6.81 -8.04 7.41
CA ASN A 94 7.40 -9.39 7.44
C ASN A 94 6.37 -10.48 7.17
N GLU A 95 5.51 -10.29 6.18
CA GLU A 95 4.48 -11.23 5.74
C GLU A 95 4.52 -11.36 4.22
N GLU A 96 3.91 -12.41 3.71
CA GLU A 96 3.64 -12.51 2.28
C GLU A 96 2.68 -11.40 1.88
N VAL A 97 2.93 -10.77 0.72
CA VAL A 97 2.11 -9.66 0.26
C VAL A 97 1.86 -9.80 -1.23
N ASN A 98 0.61 -9.66 -1.63
CA ASN A 98 0.25 -9.59 -3.04
C ASN A 98 0.35 -8.13 -3.49
N GLU A 99 1.21 -7.89 -4.47
CA GLU A 99 1.41 -6.54 -5.03
C GLU A 99 0.76 -6.41 -6.40
N MET A 100 -0.03 -5.34 -6.57
CA MET A 100 -0.55 -4.93 -7.88
C MET A 100 -0.11 -3.48 -8.09
N THR A 101 0.54 -3.21 -9.23
CA THR A 101 1.14 -1.90 -9.48
C THR A 101 0.72 -1.36 -10.84
N VAL A 102 0.35 -0.08 -10.87
CA VAL A 102 0.04 0.67 -12.09
C VAL A 102 1.07 1.79 -12.21
N PHE A 103 1.70 1.88 -13.37
CA PHE A 103 2.68 2.94 -13.62
C PHE A 103 2.03 4.13 -14.30
N ALA A 104 2.41 5.33 -13.88
CA ALA A 104 1.96 6.56 -14.52
C ALA A 104 2.70 6.75 -15.85
N GLY A 105 1.96 7.15 -16.89
CA GLY A 105 2.49 7.11 -18.25
C GLY A 105 3.66 8.03 -18.56
N LYS A 106 3.75 9.18 -17.91
CA LYS A 106 4.76 10.20 -18.22
C LYS A 106 5.68 10.57 -17.06
N SER A 107 5.50 9.96 -15.91
CA SER A 107 6.32 10.26 -14.75
C SER A 107 6.83 8.97 -14.14
N ASP A 108 7.84 9.08 -13.27
CA ASP A 108 8.35 7.94 -12.54
C ASP A 108 7.48 7.57 -11.33
N MET A 109 6.18 7.87 -11.43
CA MET A 109 5.23 7.52 -10.39
C MET A 109 4.68 6.11 -10.58
N ALA A 110 4.43 5.45 -9.47
CA ALA A 110 3.71 4.18 -9.45
C ALA A 110 2.68 4.19 -8.33
N ILE A 111 1.53 3.58 -8.61
CA ILE A 111 0.47 3.38 -7.62
C ILE A 111 0.40 1.89 -7.36
N THR A 112 0.65 1.50 -6.11
CA THR A 112 0.73 0.11 -5.72
C THR A 112 -0.36 -0.20 -4.70
N LEU A 113 -1.08 -1.29 -4.92
CA LEU A 113 -1.99 -1.85 -3.92
C LEU A 113 -1.37 -3.12 -3.36
N LEU A 114 -1.19 -3.15 -2.05
CA LEU A 114 -0.68 -4.30 -1.32
C LEU A 114 -1.82 -4.98 -0.59
N LEU A 115 -1.98 -6.29 -0.81
CA LEU A 115 -2.95 -7.11 -0.10
C LEU A 115 -2.21 -8.09 0.79
N TYR A 116 -2.43 -7.97 2.10
CA TYR A 116 -1.81 -8.84 3.11
C TYR A 116 -2.73 -10.02 3.41
N PRO A 117 -2.17 -11.15 3.87
CA PRO A 117 -3.00 -12.28 4.27
C PRO A 117 -3.97 -11.89 5.38
N ASN A 118 -5.18 -12.40 5.30
CA ASN A 118 -6.19 -12.14 6.32
C ASN A 118 -6.08 -13.20 7.44
N ASN A 119 -5.00 -13.13 8.23
CA ASN A 119 -4.72 -14.05 9.33
C ASN A 119 -5.40 -13.59 10.60
N GLY A 120 -6.69 -13.89 10.72
CA GLY A 120 -7.50 -13.45 11.85
C GLY A 120 -6.93 -13.81 13.21
N ALA A 121 -6.37 -15.01 13.36
CA ALA A 121 -5.83 -15.48 14.64
C ALA A 121 -4.60 -14.67 15.09
N ASN A 122 -3.66 -14.40 14.17
CA ASN A 122 -2.48 -13.61 14.49
C ASN A 122 -2.84 -12.14 14.74
N TYR A 123 -3.77 -11.65 13.98
CA TYR A 123 -4.27 -10.29 14.13
C TYR A 123 -4.87 -10.08 15.54
N LEU A 124 -5.72 -10.99 15.98
CA LEU A 124 -6.37 -10.88 17.28
C LEU A 124 -5.37 -10.98 18.46
N ARG A 125 -4.27 -11.71 18.29
CA ARG A 125 -3.22 -11.83 19.31
C ARG A 125 -2.43 -10.54 19.48
N LEU A 126 -2.30 -9.74 18.43
CA LEU A 126 -1.53 -8.52 18.43
C LEU A 126 -2.32 -7.33 18.97
N MET A 127 -3.60 -7.53 19.26
CA MET A 127 -4.50 -6.48 19.72
C MET A 127 -5.03 -6.83 21.10
N PRO A 128 -4.29 -6.47 22.18
CA PRO A 128 -4.82 -6.63 23.53
C PRO A 128 -6.11 -5.83 23.71
N ASP A 129 -7.02 -6.35 24.51
CA ASP A 129 -8.23 -5.63 24.86
C ASP A 129 -7.86 -4.30 25.53
N GLY A 130 -8.42 -3.21 25.04
CA GLY A 130 -8.15 -1.87 25.57
C GLY A 130 -7.28 -0.98 24.70
N ASP A 131 -6.50 -1.54 23.78
CA ASP A 131 -5.66 -0.75 22.86
C ASP A 131 -6.41 -0.29 21.63
N GLU A 132 -7.62 -0.75 21.43
CA GLU A 132 -8.39 -0.48 20.22
C GLU A 132 -8.68 1.03 20.08
N GLU A 133 -9.03 1.68 21.17
CA GLU A 133 -9.34 3.11 21.18
C GLU A 133 -8.10 3.95 20.85
N ASP A 134 -6.97 3.65 21.48
CA ASP A 134 -5.70 4.32 21.20
C ASP A 134 -5.25 4.11 19.76
N THR A 135 -5.45 2.91 19.23
CA THR A 135 -5.09 2.57 17.85
C THR A 135 -5.95 3.36 16.86
N LEU A 136 -7.23 3.53 17.13
CA LEU A 136 -8.11 4.32 16.30
C LEU A 136 -7.73 5.80 16.32
N ASP A 137 -7.37 6.33 17.50
CA ASP A 137 -6.90 7.70 17.61
C ASP A 137 -5.62 7.94 16.81
N ARG A 138 -4.68 6.98 16.85
CA ARG A 138 -3.47 7.04 16.05
C ARG A 138 -3.77 6.99 14.56
N TYR A 139 -4.72 6.17 14.15
CA TYR A 139 -5.15 6.08 12.77
C TYR A 139 -5.72 7.41 12.30
N ASP A 140 -6.57 8.03 13.09
CA ASP A 140 -7.17 9.33 12.76
C ASP A 140 -6.12 10.43 12.68
N GLN A 141 -5.14 10.44 13.61
CA GLN A 141 -4.02 11.37 13.58
C GLN A 141 -3.17 11.17 12.33
N PHE A 142 -2.91 9.92 11.96
CA PHE A 142 -2.16 9.59 10.76
C PHE A 142 -2.89 10.11 9.52
N GLN A 143 -4.22 9.98 9.47
CA GLN A 143 -5.04 10.50 8.38
C GLN A 143 -4.92 12.01 8.22
N ARG A 144 -4.92 12.74 9.33
CA ARG A 144 -4.83 14.20 9.31
C ARG A 144 -3.50 14.69 8.74
N HIS A 145 -2.46 13.89 8.83
CA HIS A 145 -1.11 14.24 8.38
C HIS A 145 -0.74 13.56 7.07
N ALA A 146 -1.62 12.74 6.54
CA ALA A 146 -1.43 12.12 5.23
C ALA A 146 -1.92 13.08 4.13
#